data_31f54396a04e1930021b05cb57225286
#
_entry.id   31f54396a04e1930021b05cb57225286
#
_cell.length_a   1.000
_cell.length_b   1.000
_cell.length_c   1.000
_cell.angle_alpha   90.00
_cell.angle_beta   90.00
_cell.angle_gamma   90.00
#
_symmetry.space_group_name_H-M   'P 1'
#
loop_
_entity.id
_entity.type
_entity.pdbx_description
1 polymer ?
#
loop_
_entity_poly.entity_id
_entity_poly.type
_entity_poly.pdbx_seq_one_letter_code
_entity_poly.pdbx_strand_id
1 'polypeptide(L)' 'MATQDRIYFARRAAEEQALAQSAEDPEVAKAHRKLQRAYLERASVGARQEIQLPPGAL' A
#
# COMPACT_ATOMS: atom_id res chain seq x y z
N MET A 1 -10.48 6.34 -8.00
CA MET A 1 -9.35 7.02 -7.32
C MET A 1 -8.47 7.67 -8.37
N ALA A 2 -8.03 8.88 -8.10
CA ALA A 2 -7.18 9.60 -9.04
C ALA A 2 -5.77 9.00 -9.09
N THR A 3 -5.11 9.16 -10.23
CA THR A 3 -3.74 8.68 -10.40
C THR A 3 -2.81 9.27 -9.34
N GLN A 4 -3.01 10.53 -8.99
CA GLN A 4 -2.20 11.18 -7.98
C GLN A 4 -2.34 10.50 -6.61
N ASP A 5 -3.53 10.02 -6.29
CA ASP A 5 -3.75 9.32 -5.03
C ASP A 5 -2.96 8.02 -4.98
N ARG A 6 -2.93 7.29 -6.10
CA ARG A 6 -2.15 6.06 -6.16
C ARG A 6 -0.66 6.34 -5.99
N ILE A 7 -0.18 7.39 -6.64
CA ILE A 7 1.22 7.77 -6.52
C ILE A 7 1.53 8.16 -5.08
N TYR A 8 0.63 8.91 -4.45
CA TYR A 8 0.82 9.31 -3.07
C TYR A 8 0.92 8.08 -2.15
N PHE A 9 -0.03 7.16 -2.27
CA PHE A 9 -0.03 5.99 -1.41
C PHE A 9 1.17 5.08 -1.67
N ALA A 10 1.57 4.94 -2.92
CA ALA A 10 2.76 4.14 -3.24
C ALA A 10 4.01 4.75 -2.62
N ARG A 11 4.13 6.07 -2.68
CA ARG A 11 5.25 6.77 -2.06
C ARG A 11 5.27 6.58 -0.56
N ARG A 12 4.09 6.71 0.08
CA ARG A 12 4.00 6.51 1.52
C ARG A 12 4.38 5.07 1.90
N ALA A 13 3.95 4.10 1.09
CA ALA A 13 4.32 2.72 1.36
C ALA A 13 5.84 2.53 1.31
N ALA A 14 6.50 3.14 0.34
CA ALA A 14 7.95 3.05 0.25
C ALA A 14 8.63 3.71 1.44
N GLU A 15 8.09 4.82 1.91
CA GLU A 15 8.63 5.49 3.10
C GLU A 15 8.49 4.62 4.33
N GLU A 16 7.35 3.99 4.51
CA GLU A 16 7.15 3.12 5.65
C GLU A 16 8.05 1.89 5.58
N GLN A 17 8.29 1.38 4.39
CA GLN A 17 9.23 0.28 4.23
C GLN A 17 10.62 0.66 4.68
N ALA A 18 11.08 1.84 4.29
CA ALA A 18 12.40 2.31 4.70
C ALA A 18 12.48 2.48 6.21
N LEU A 19 11.42 3.02 6.81
CA LEU A 19 11.37 3.20 8.25
C LEU A 19 11.39 1.86 8.98
N ALA A 20 10.67 0.87 8.45
CA ALA A 20 10.65 -0.45 9.04
C ALA A 20 12.04 -1.09 8.98
N GLN A 21 12.75 -0.92 7.87
CA GLN A 21 14.07 -1.50 7.71
C GLN A 21 15.10 -0.85 8.63
N SER A 22 14.94 0.44 8.91
CA SER A 22 15.89 1.15 9.77
C SER A 22 15.51 1.13 11.24
N ALA A 23 14.34 0.63 11.60
CA ALA A 23 13.91 0.60 12.99
C ALA A 23 14.70 -0.44 13.75
N GLU A 24 15.21 -0.04 14.92
CA GLU A 24 15.95 -0.97 15.77
C GLU A 24 15.03 -1.81 16.62
N ASP A 25 13.87 -1.26 16.96
CA ASP A 25 12.90 -1.95 17.80
C ASP A 25 11.97 -2.78 16.91
N PRO A 26 11.86 -4.09 17.17
CA PRO A 26 10.98 -4.94 16.36
C PRO A 26 9.52 -4.50 16.36
N GLU A 27 9.05 -3.96 17.47
CA GLU A 27 7.66 -3.51 17.53
C GLU A 27 7.44 -2.29 16.65
N VAL A 28 8.42 -1.39 16.60
CA VAL A 28 8.34 -0.23 15.72
C VAL A 28 8.39 -0.67 14.27
N ALA A 29 9.28 -1.61 13.94
CA ALA A 29 9.36 -2.13 12.58
C ALA A 29 8.04 -2.75 12.16
N LYS A 30 7.41 -3.49 13.06
CA LYS A 30 6.14 -4.13 12.78
C LYS A 30 5.04 -3.11 12.52
N ALA A 31 5.03 -2.03 13.28
CA ALA A 31 4.04 -0.96 13.08
C ALA A 31 4.21 -0.33 11.70
N HIS A 32 5.44 -0.06 11.29
CA HIS A 32 5.68 0.53 9.98
C HIS A 32 5.31 -0.43 8.85
N ARG A 33 5.51 -1.73 9.04
CA ARG A 33 5.09 -2.71 8.04
C ARG A 33 3.59 -2.78 7.88
N LYS A 34 2.86 -2.61 8.98
CA LYS A 34 1.41 -2.54 8.90
C LYS A 34 0.96 -1.33 8.08
N LEU A 35 1.59 -0.19 8.32
CA LEU A 35 1.28 1.01 7.56
C LEU A 35 1.65 0.84 6.09
N GLN A 36 2.80 0.24 5.82
CA GLN A 36 3.21 -0.04 4.46
C GLN A 36 2.15 -0.85 3.73
N ARG A 37 1.68 -1.92 4.36
CA ARG A 37 0.66 -2.78 3.76
C ARG A 37 -0.63 -2.01 3.50
N ALA A 38 -1.05 -1.18 4.45
CA ALA A 38 -2.27 -0.41 4.29
C ALA A 38 -2.16 0.55 3.11
N TYR A 39 -1.02 1.22 2.97
CA TYR A 39 -0.82 2.12 1.85
C TYR A 39 -0.75 1.38 0.52
N LEU A 40 -0.12 0.22 0.50
CA LEU A 40 -0.06 -0.59 -0.71
C LEU A 40 -1.45 -1.04 -1.14
N GLU A 41 -2.29 -1.41 -0.20
CA GLU A 41 -3.66 -1.78 -0.53
C GLU A 41 -4.40 -0.61 -1.14
N ARG A 42 -4.24 0.58 -0.59
CA ARG A 42 -4.91 1.75 -1.13
C ARG A 42 -4.41 2.10 -2.52
N ALA A 43 -3.10 1.94 -2.74
CA ALA A 43 -2.54 2.18 -4.05
C ALA A 43 -3.06 1.17 -5.06
N SER A 44 -3.28 -0.07 -4.62
CA SER A 44 -3.71 -1.16 -5.50
C SER A 44 -5.19 -1.11 -5.83
N VAL A 45 -6.00 -0.51 -4.97
CA VAL A 45 -7.45 -0.51 -5.15
C VAL A 45 -7.85 0.11 -6.48
N GLY A 46 -7.21 1.23 -6.84
CA GLY A 46 -7.51 1.87 -8.12
C GLY A 46 -7.22 0.95 -9.30
N ALA A 47 -6.08 0.27 -9.26
CA ALA A 47 -5.72 -0.66 -10.31
C ALA A 47 -6.66 -1.85 -10.36
N ARG A 48 -7.04 -2.36 -9.20
CA ARG A 48 -7.98 -3.49 -9.16
C ARG A 48 -9.32 -3.12 -9.76
N GLN A 49 -9.78 -1.92 -9.50
CA GLN A 49 -11.06 -1.49 -10.05
C GLN A 49 -11.05 -1.46 -11.56
N GLU A 50 -9.91 -1.14 -12.15
CA GLU A 50 -9.78 -1.09 -13.58
C GLU A 50 -9.83 -2.46 -14.24
N ILE A 51 -9.33 -3.47 -13.55
CA ILE A 51 -9.25 -4.82 -14.10
C ILE A 51 -10.23 -5.77 -13.45
N GLN A 52 -11.11 -5.24 -12.62
CA GLN A 52 -12.07 -6.07 -11.91
C GLN A 52 -13.07 -6.67 -12.89
N LEU A 53 -13.23 -7.97 -12.83
CA LEU A 53 -14.18 -8.67 -13.67
C LEU A 53 -15.50 -8.83 -12.93
N PRO A 54 -16.64 -8.72 -13.65
CA PRO A 54 -17.92 -9.04 -13.06
C PRO A 54 -17.93 -10.48 -12.58
N PRO A 55 -18.60 -10.76 -11.47
CA PRO A 55 -18.64 -12.15 -10.98
C PRO A 55 -19.17 -13.12 -12.01
N GLY A 56 -20.09 -12.69 -12.82
CA GLY A 56 -20.65 -13.56 -13.82
C GLY A 56 -19.76 -13.79 -15.02
N ALA A 57 -18.67 -13.06 -15.15
CA ALA A 57 -17.75 -13.22 -16.27
C ALA A 57 -16.86 -14.43 -16.11
N LEU A 58 -16.84 -15.02 -14.95
CA LEU A 58 -16.00 -16.17 -14.68
C LEU A 58 -16.72 -17.47 -14.91
#